data_1a65879d890479562636342356f41929
#
_entry.id   1a65879d890479562636342356f41929
#
_cell.length_a   1.000
_cell.length_b   1.000
_cell.length_c   1.000
_cell.angle_alpha   90.00
_cell.angle_beta   90.00
_cell.angle_gamma   90.00
#
_symmetry.space_group_name_H-M   'P 1'
#
loop_
_entity.id
_entity.type
_entity.pdbx_description
1 polymer ?
#
loop_
_entity_poly.entity_id
_entity_poly.type
_entity_poly.pdbx_seq_one_letter_code
_entity_poly.pdbx_strand_id
1 'polypeptide(L)'
;MPERNQSMSDKPAPASQKKILVVDDNEIILKTTSMKLQSAGYQVFTALDGSEGVAAVRRVKPDLVLLDIAFPPDVSGMSWDGFRIMDWLHRVDETKKIPIIVISGVVEEKNKQRATAAGAVAFFPKPVNFDEMIKVIRETLSAEGDPPPISA
;
A
#
# COMPACT_ATOMS: atom_id res chain seq x y z
N MET A 1 -16.69 0.68 31.23
CA MET A 1 -16.45 0.82 30.84
C MET A 1 -16.30 0.64 30.43
N PRO A 2 -16.21 0.71 30.48
CA PRO A 2 -15.79 0.76 29.88
C PRO A 2 -15.23 0.38 29.40
N GLU A 3 -15.12 0.34 29.24
CA GLU A 3 -14.52 0.34 28.76
C GLU A 3 -14.09 -0.12 28.20
N ARG A 4 -14.07 -0.40 28.17
CA ARG A 4 -13.59 -0.50 27.50
C ARG A 4 -13.03 -0.60 27.01
N ASN A 5 -12.91 -0.68 27.04
CA ASN A 5 -12.22 -0.42 26.43
C ASN A 5 -11.61 -0.60 26.16
N GLN A 6 -11.49 -0.86 26.12
CA GLN A 6 -10.83 -0.71 25.74
C GLN A 6 -9.97 -1.02 25.55
N SER A 7 -9.76 -1.31 25.69
CA SER A 7 -8.99 -1.29 25.43
C SER A 7 -8.28 -1.52 25.04
N MET A 8 -8.34 -1.65 24.92
CA MET A 8 -7.91 -1.57 24.35
C MET A 8 -7.29 -1.15 24.14
N SER A 9 -7.24 -1.09 24.32
CA SER A 9 -6.93 -0.48 24.08
C SER A 9 -6.12 0.34 24.03
N ASP A 10 -5.71 0.46 24.57
CA ASP A 10 -4.71 1.18 24.47
C ASP A 10 -4.22 1.44 23.20
N LYS A 11 -4.89 1.45 22.40
CA LYS A 11 -4.54 1.71 21.07
C LYS A 11 -4.31 3.14 20.81
N PRO A 12 -3.41 3.51 19.89
CA PRO A 12 -3.22 4.90 19.52
C PRO A 12 -4.52 5.48 18.97
N ALA A 13 -4.67 6.77 19.09
CA ALA A 13 -5.84 7.43 18.56
C ALA A 13 -5.95 7.20 17.06
N PRO A 14 -7.17 7.10 16.53
CA PRO A 14 -7.33 6.88 15.10
C PRO A 14 -6.62 7.90 14.22
N ALA A 15 -6.51 9.13 14.69
CA ALA A 15 -5.85 10.17 13.90
C ALA A 15 -4.37 9.88 13.67
N SER A 16 -3.76 9.06 14.52
CA SER A 16 -2.35 8.73 14.36
C SER A 16 -2.11 7.51 13.49
N GLN A 17 -3.18 6.81 13.10
CA GLN A 17 -3.01 5.65 12.24
C GLN A 17 -2.78 6.07 10.81
N LYS A 18 -1.76 5.48 10.22
CA LYS A 18 -1.50 5.71 8.80
C LYS A 18 -2.41 4.83 7.96
N LYS A 19 -2.77 5.34 6.79
CA LYS A 19 -3.68 4.66 5.88
C LYS A 19 -2.88 3.99 4.78
N ILE A 20 -3.16 2.71 4.56
CA ILE A 20 -2.50 1.96 3.49
C ILE A 20 -3.57 1.45 2.54
N LEU A 21 -3.39 1.71 1.25
CA LEU A 21 -4.25 1.16 0.22
C LEU A 21 -3.55 -0.01 -0.42
N VAL A 22 -4.24 -1.15 -0.50
CA VAL A 22 -3.71 -2.35 -1.13
C VAL A 22 -4.50 -2.60 -2.41
N VAL A 23 -3.81 -2.66 -3.54
CA VAL A 23 -4.45 -2.85 -4.85
C VAL A 23 -3.95 -4.18 -5.43
N ASP A 24 -4.85 -5.14 -5.55
CA ASP A 24 -4.52 -6.47 -6.04
C ASP A 24 -5.82 -7.13 -6.51
N ASP A 25 -5.79 -7.87 -7.61
CA ASP A 25 -6.99 -8.50 -8.13
C ASP A 25 -7.34 -9.81 -7.43
N ASN A 26 -6.50 -10.27 -6.53
CA ASN A 26 -6.73 -11.51 -5.78
C ASN A 26 -7.31 -11.19 -4.41
N GLU A 27 -8.57 -11.57 -4.20
CA GLU A 27 -9.27 -11.25 -2.97
C GLU A 27 -8.65 -11.89 -1.74
N ILE A 28 -8.07 -13.07 -1.91
CA ILE A 28 -7.42 -13.76 -0.79
C ILE A 28 -6.19 -13.00 -0.35
N ILE A 29 -5.42 -12.52 -1.32
CA ILE A 29 -4.23 -11.72 -1.02
C ILE A 29 -4.63 -10.41 -0.34
N LEU A 30 -5.68 -9.76 -0.83
CA LEU A 30 -6.17 -8.54 -0.20
C LEU A 30 -6.55 -8.79 1.25
N LYS A 31 -7.28 -9.87 1.50
CA LYS A 31 -7.74 -10.15 2.85
C LYS A 31 -6.57 -10.46 3.78
N THR A 32 -5.67 -11.32 3.33
CA THR A 32 -4.52 -11.71 4.15
C THR A 32 -3.62 -10.51 4.45
N THR A 33 -3.33 -9.73 3.43
CA THR A 33 -2.50 -8.55 3.59
C THR A 33 -3.15 -7.54 4.53
N SER A 34 -4.46 -7.33 4.36
CA SER A 34 -5.18 -6.41 5.23
C SER A 34 -5.11 -6.83 6.69
N MET A 35 -5.31 -8.10 6.95
CA MET A 35 -5.26 -8.61 8.33
C MET A 35 -3.88 -8.39 8.94
N LYS A 36 -2.84 -8.66 8.17
CA LYS A 36 -1.48 -8.48 8.67
C LYS A 36 -1.18 -7.01 8.96
N LEU A 37 -1.58 -6.13 8.07
CA LEU A 37 -1.32 -4.71 8.24
C LEU A 37 -2.16 -4.12 9.38
N GLN A 38 -3.40 -4.54 9.50
CA GLN A 38 -4.23 -4.09 10.61
C GLN A 38 -3.65 -4.53 11.95
N SER A 39 -3.13 -5.74 12.00
CA SER A 39 -2.46 -6.23 13.21
C SER A 39 -1.23 -5.39 13.54
N ALA A 40 -0.61 -4.81 12.54
CA ALA A 40 0.56 -3.97 12.74
C ALA A 40 0.21 -2.52 13.11
N GLY A 41 -1.09 -2.19 13.16
CA GLY A 41 -1.53 -0.87 13.59
C GLY A 41 -1.94 0.08 12.50
N TYR A 42 -2.08 -0.39 11.27
CA TYR A 42 -2.44 0.47 10.14
C TYR A 42 -3.92 0.39 9.82
N GLN A 43 -4.44 1.45 9.23
CA GLN A 43 -5.79 1.46 8.69
C GLN A 43 -5.67 1.05 7.23
N VAL A 44 -6.43 0.03 6.81
CA VAL A 44 -6.23 -0.58 5.50
C VAL A 44 -7.47 -0.43 4.63
N PHE A 45 -7.25 -0.06 3.38
CA PHE A 45 -8.28 0.02 2.35
C PHE A 45 -7.83 -0.85 1.20
N THR A 46 -8.78 -1.40 0.44
CA THR A 46 -8.45 -2.33 -0.63
C THR A 46 -9.14 -1.94 -1.93
N ALA A 47 -8.55 -2.39 -3.03
CA ALA A 47 -9.12 -2.21 -4.36
C ALA A 47 -8.77 -3.45 -5.18
N LEU A 48 -9.71 -3.89 -6.02
CA LEU A 48 -9.55 -5.12 -6.78
C LEU A 48 -9.01 -4.91 -8.18
N ASP A 49 -9.02 -3.69 -8.67
CA ASP A 49 -8.50 -3.40 -9.99
C ASP A 49 -7.99 -1.97 -10.07
N GLY A 50 -7.45 -1.61 -11.23
CA GLY A 50 -6.84 -0.31 -11.38
C GLY A 50 -7.80 0.85 -11.27
N SER A 51 -8.99 0.72 -11.85
CA SER A 51 -9.98 1.79 -11.77
C SER A 51 -10.43 2.02 -10.35
N GLU A 52 -10.68 0.93 -9.63
CA GLU A 52 -11.06 1.03 -8.23
C GLU A 52 -9.92 1.59 -7.40
N GLY A 53 -8.68 1.21 -7.75
CA GLY A 53 -7.51 1.71 -7.04
C GLY A 53 -7.37 3.22 -7.19
N VAL A 54 -7.51 3.72 -8.40
CA VAL A 54 -7.41 5.17 -8.64
C VAL A 54 -8.51 5.91 -7.89
N ALA A 55 -9.74 5.38 -7.93
CA ALA A 55 -10.84 6.00 -7.22
C ALA A 55 -10.60 6.00 -5.71
N ALA A 56 -10.03 4.90 -5.20
CA ALA A 56 -9.75 4.79 -3.77
C ALA A 56 -8.67 5.78 -3.34
N VAL A 57 -7.64 5.97 -4.15
CA VAL A 57 -6.59 6.94 -3.81
C VAL A 57 -7.19 8.33 -3.63
N ARG A 58 -8.09 8.71 -4.53
CA ARG A 58 -8.70 10.03 -4.46
C ARG A 58 -9.62 10.18 -3.26
N ARG A 59 -10.34 9.12 -2.93
CA ARG A 59 -11.31 9.16 -1.82
C ARG A 59 -10.64 9.06 -0.47
N VAL A 60 -9.69 8.16 -0.34
CA VAL A 60 -9.07 7.81 0.94
C VAL A 60 -7.86 8.67 1.25
N LYS A 61 -7.11 9.04 0.24
CA LYS A 61 -5.83 9.77 0.36
C LYS A 61 -4.89 8.99 1.27
N PRO A 62 -4.47 7.79 0.82
CA PRO A 62 -3.64 6.94 1.66
C PRO A 62 -2.25 7.53 1.87
N ASP A 63 -1.60 7.07 2.92
CA ASP A 63 -0.22 7.45 3.20
C ASP A 63 0.77 6.58 2.45
N LEU A 64 0.34 5.41 1.97
CA LEU A 64 1.18 4.48 1.24
C LEU A 64 0.30 3.57 0.41
N VAL A 65 0.77 3.16 -0.76
CA VAL A 65 0.06 2.23 -1.64
C VAL A 65 0.89 0.97 -1.84
N LEU A 66 0.27 -0.18 -1.61
CA LEU A 66 0.84 -1.48 -1.99
C LEU A 66 0.16 -1.87 -3.30
N LEU A 67 0.95 -2.09 -4.33
CA LEU A 67 0.41 -2.18 -5.68
C LEU A 67 0.92 -3.40 -6.42
N ASP A 68 0.00 -4.26 -6.84
CA ASP A 68 0.31 -5.32 -7.78
C ASP A 68 0.44 -4.68 -9.16
N ILE A 69 1.45 -5.10 -9.92
CA ILE A 69 1.68 -4.50 -11.24
C ILE A 69 1.07 -5.31 -12.38
N ALA A 70 0.50 -6.47 -12.09
CA ALA A 70 -0.06 -7.33 -13.14
C ALA A 70 -1.55 -7.50 -12.94
N PHE A 71 -2.35 -6.67 -13.60
CA PHE A 71 -3.81 -6.78 -13.57
C PHE A 71 -4.35 -7.19 -14.92
N PRO A 72 -5.44 -7.95 -14.93
CA PRO A 72 -6.20 -8.10 -16.16
C PRO A 72 -6.89 -6.78 -16.49
N PRO A 73 -7.29 -6.57 -17.76
CA PRO A 73 -8.09 -5.40 -18.11
C PRO A 73 -9.38 -5.39 -17.29
N ASP A 74 -9.84 -4.21 -16.91
CA ASP A 74 -11.08 -4.12 -16.15
C ASP A 74 -12.28 -4.14 -17.10
N VAL A 75 -13.48 -3.98 -16.51
CA VAL A 75 -14.71 -4.10 -17.29
C VAL A 75 -14.87 -3.01 -18.35
N SER A 76 -14.13 -1.93 -18.23
CA SER A 76 -14.19 -0.87 -19.22
C SER A 76 -13.27 -1.14 -20.41
N GLY A 77 -12.49 -2.20 -20.34
CA GLY A 77 -11.51 -2.52 -21.35
C GLY A 77 -10.22 -1.75 -21.21
N MET A 78 -10.11 -0.91 -20.22
CA MET A 78 -8.87 -0.19 -19.98
C MET A 78 -7.86 -1.10 -19.29
N SER A 79 -6.65 -1.03 -19.76
CA SER A 79 -5.57 -1.81 -19.17
C SER A 79 -4.85 -0.98 -18.14
N TRP A 80 -5.36 -1.02 -16.93
CA TRP A 80 -4.71 -0.37 -15.80
C TRP A 80 -3.74 -1.35 -15.16
N ASP A 81 -2.54 -1.47 -15.70
CA ASP A 81 -1.53 -2.24 -14.97
C ASP A 81 -0.93 -1.32 -13.89
N GLY A 82 -0.12 -1.90 -13.03
CA GLY A 82 0.45 -1.15 -11.93
C GLY A 82 1.32 0.01 -12.38
N PHE A 83 2.01 -0.15 -13.52
CA PHE A 83 2.87 0.92 -14.01
C PHE A 83 2.06 2.14 -14.44
N ARG A 84 0.90 1.91 -15.04
CA ARG A 84 0.03 3.03 -15.42
C ARG A 84 -0.52 3.73 -14.19
N ILE A 85 -0.84 2.97 -13.16
CA ILE A 85 -1.30 3.57 -11.90
C ILE A 85 -0.20 4.41 -11.28
N MET A 86 1.04 3.90 -11.28
CA MET A 86 2.17 4.65 -10.75
C MET A 86 2.38 5.95 -11.52
N ASP A 87 2.29 5.87 -12.85
CA ASP A 87 2.46 7.04 -13.68
C ASP A 87 1.39 8.09 -13.38
N TRP A 88 0.14 7.64 -13.25
CA TRP A 88 -0.94 8.53 -12.91
C TRP A 88 -0.73 9.20 -11.54
N LEU A 89 -0.35 8.41 -10.55
CA LEU A 89 -0.13 8.95 -9.21
C LEU A 89 0.96 10.00 -9.19
N HIS A 90 2.00 9.81 -9.99
CA HIS A 90 3.12 10.74 -9.99
C HIS A 90 2.84 12.01 -10.78
N ARG A 91 1.80 12.01 -11.62
CA ARG A 91 1.43 13.20 -12.37
C ARG A 91 0.50 14.14 -11.63
N VAL A 92 -0.18 13.64 -10.61
CA VAL A 92 -1.18 14.42 -9.89
C VAL A 92 -0.52 14.99 -8.64
N ASP A 93 -0.59 16.31 -8.50
CA ASP A 93 0.08 16.99 -7.38
C ASP A 93 -0.32 16.44 -6.03
N GLU A 94 -1.59 16.10 -5.86
CA GLU A 94 -2.09 15.61 -4.58
C GLU A 94 -1.52 14.25 -4.21
N THR A 95 -1.09 13.46 -5.20
CA THR A 95 -0.71 12.08 -4.96
C THR A 95 0.75 11.78 -5.26
N LYS A 96 1.47 12.73 -5.86
CA LYS A 96 2.83 12.43 -6.33
C LYS A 96 3.81 12.10 -5.21
N LYS A 97 3.47 12.45 -3.98
CA LYS A 97 4.34 12.17 -2.84
C LYS A 97 4.00 10.88 -2.12
N ILE A 98 2.92 10.21 -2.52
CA ILE A 98 2.53 8.98 -1.86
C ILE A 98 3.52 7.88 -2.24
N PRO A 99 4.19 7.28 -1.27
CA PRO A 99 5.13 6.19 -1.58
C PRO A 99 4.38 4.95 -2.06
N ILE A 100 4.98 4.27 -3.03
CA ILE A 100 4.39 3.09 -3.64
C ILE A 100 5.34 1.92 -3.45
N ILE A 101 4.83 0.82 -2.91
CA ILE A 101 5.56 -0.44 -2.82
C ILE A 101 4.91 -1.39 -3.81
N VAL A 102 5.71 -1.96 -4.69
CA VAL A 102 5.23 -2.87 -5.73
C VAL A 102 5.34 -4.31 -5.24
N ILE A 103 4.29 -5.07 -5.50
CA ILE A 103 4.26 -6.50 -5.18
C ILE A 103 3.95 -7.23 -6.48
N SER A 104 4.67 -8.29 -6.78
CA SER A 104 4.44 -8.98 -8.04
C SER A 104 4.80 -10.46 -7.96
N GLY A 105 3.97 -11.29 -8.61
CA GLY A 105 4.29 -12.70 -8.79
C GLY A 105 5.28 -12.91 -9.93
N VAL A 106 5.52 -11.89 -10.74
CA VAL A 106 6.46 -11.97 -11.86
C VAL A 106 7.74 -11.27 -11.45
N VAL A 107 8.75 -12.06 -11.11
CA VAL A 107 9.99 -11.54 -10.55
C VAL A 107 11.08 -11.54 -11.61
N GLU A 108 10.89 -10.72 -12.63
CA GLU A 108 11.91 -10.53 -13.64
C GLU A 108 12.65 -9.24 -13.33
N GLU A 109 13.94 -9.27 -13.58
CA GLU A 109 14.77 -8.11 -13.27
C GLU A 109 14.30 -6.86 -14.01
N LYS A 110 13.82 -7.02 -15.24
CA LYS A 110 13.35 -5.84 -15.99
C LYS A 110 12.10 -5.20 -15.32
N ASN A 111 11.25 -6.00 -14.73
CA ASN A 111 10.08 -5.46 -14.03
C ASN A 111 10.49 -4.75 -12.77
N LYS A 112 11.46 -5.30 -12.07
CA LYS A 112 11.98 -4.69 -10.87
C LYS A 112 12.64 -3.36 -11.19
N GLN A 113 13.45 -3.33 -12.25
CA GLN A 113 14.10 -2.09 -12.67
C GLN A 113 13.06 -1.06 -13.13
N ARG A 114 12.03 -1.51 -13.84
CA ARG A 114 10.99 -0.62 -14.30
C ARG A 114 10.21 -0.02 -13.14
N ALA A 115 9.92 -0.83 -12.12
CA ALA A 115 9.22 -0.35 -10.94
C ALA A 115 10.06 0.70 -10.21
N THR A 116 11.34 0.43 -10.05
CA THR A 116 12.24 1.37 -9.39
C THR A 116 12.33 2.67 -10.18
N ALA A 117 12.47 2.57 -11.50
CA ALA A 117 12.55 3.74 -12.35
C ALA A 117 11.27 4.55 -12.32
N ALA A 118 10.13 3.90 -12.11
CA ALA A 118 8.84 4.58 -12.02
C ALA A 118 8.60 5.18 -10.65
N GLY A 119 9.52 4.98 -9.71
CA GLY A 119 9.43 5.63 -8.42
C GLY A 119 9.01 4.75 -7.26
N ALA A 120 8.92 3.44 -7.45
CA ALA A 120 8.59 2.55 -6.34
C ALA A 120 9.70 2.59 -5.30
N VAL A 121 9.29 2.62 -4.03
CA VAL A 121 10.28 2.66 -2.94
C VAL A 121 10.77 1.26 -2.59
N ALA A 122 10.03 0.23 -2.98
CA ALA A 122 10.44 -1.15 -2.75
C ALA A 122 9.68 -2.07 -3.68
N PHE A 123 10.20 -3.27 -3.88
CA PHE A 123 9.61 -4.29 -4.73
C PHE A 123 9.68 -5.62 -3.98
N PHE A 124 8.53 -6.27 -3.81
CA PHE A 124 8.47 -7.55 -3.12
C PHE A 124 7.89 -8.63 -4.03
N PRO A 125 8.54 -9.77 -4.11
CA PRO A 125 7.98 -10.90 -4.86
C PRO A 125 6.85 -11.56 -4.08
N LYS A 126 5.94 -12.20 -4.78
CA LYS A 126 4.94 -13.07 -4.16
C LYS A 126 5.49 -14.48 -4.09
N PRO A 127 5.26 -15.21 -3.01
CA PRO A 127 4.51 -14.81 -1.81
C PRO A 127 5.33 -13.84 -0.97
N VAL A 128 4.64 -12.88 -0.38
CA VAL A 128 5.29 -11.78 0.33
C VAL A 128 5.78 -12.22 1.69
N ASN A 129 6.99 -11.81 2.04
CA ASN A 129 7.45 -11.92 3.42
C ASN A 129 6.90 -10.72 4.18
N PHE A 130 5.85 -10.94 4.95
CA PHE A 130 5.15 -9.85 5.61
C PHE A 130 6.00 -9.12 6.64
N ASP A 131 6.87 -9.84 7.33
CA ASP A 131 7.72 -9.19 8.33
C ASP A 131 8.65 -8.17 7.67
N GLU A 132 9.25 -8.55 6.54
CA GLU A 132 10.10 -7.62 5.82
C GLU A 132 9.31 -6.47 5.24
N MET A 133 8.14 -6.76 4.69
CA MET A 133 7.32 -5.72 4.09
C MET A 133 6.88 -4.71 5.14
N ILE A 134 6.43 -5.17 6.29
CA ILE A 134 6.00 -4.28 7.36
C ILE A 134 7.15 -3.43 7.85
N LYS A 135 8.34 -4.01 7.93
CA LYS A 135 9.52 -3.24 8.31
C LYS A 135 9.77 -2.09 7.34
N VAL A 136 9.72 -2.38 6.05
CA VAL A 136 9.93 -1.35 5.02
C VAL A 136 8.82 -0.30 5.09
N ILE A 137 7.58 -0.72 5.32
CA ILE A 137 6.48 0.22 5.45
C ILE A 137 6.72 1.16 6.63
N ARG A 138 7.12 0.63 7.77
CA ARG A 138 7.39 1.46 8.92
C ARG A 138 8.50 2.46 8.64
N GLU A 139 9.57 2.01 8.03
CA GLU A 139 10.68 2.88 7.71
C GLU A 139 10.26 3.97 6.73
N THR A 140 9.49 3.60 5.72
CA THR A 140 9.03 4.54 4.72
C THR A 140 8.13 5.62 5.33
N LEU A 141 7.18 5.20 6.15
CA LEU A 141 6.23 6.14 6.73
C LEU A 141 6.87 7.01 7.80
N SER A 142 7.86 6.49 8.51
CA SER A 142 8.60 7.30 9.45
C SER A 142 9.39 8.39 8.76
N ALA A 143 9.96 8.07 7.59
CA ALA A 143 10.71 9.06 6.83
C ALA A 143 9.81 10.12 6.23
N GLU A 144 8.50 9.84 6.12
CA GLU A 144 7.55 10.74 5.48
C GLU A 144 6.98 11.80 6.41
N GLY A 145 7.63 12.06 7.50
CA GLY A 145 7.18 13.14 8.33
C GLY A 145 7.16 12.87 9.82
N ASP A 146 7.05 11.61 10.18
CA ASP A 146 7.11 11.27 11.59
C ASP A 146 8.56 11.14 12.00
N PRO A 147 8.90 11.58 13.18
CA PRO A 147 10.28 11.35 13.65
C PRO A 147 10.51 9.87 13.82
N PRO A 148 11.72 9.39 13.53
CA PRO A 148 12.01 7.97 13.73
C PRO A 148 11.92 7.62 15.21
N PRO A 149 11.64 6.36 15.51
CA PRO A 149 11.59 5.94 16.91
C PRO A 149 12.94 6.16 17.56
N ILE A 150 12.89 6.67 18.77
CA ILE A 150 14.12 6.99 19.45
C ILE A 150 14.92 5.75 19.78
N SER A 151 14.25 4.75 20.17
CA SER A 151 14.93 3.56 20.57
C SER A 151 15.51 2.80 19.42
N ALA A 152 15.26 3.26 18.31
CA ALA A 152 15.72 2.54 17.15
C ALA A 152 16.74 1.52 17.46
#